data_3c7d79db481a70074e2a878f46ef071a
#
_entry.id   3c7d79db481a70074e2a878f46ef071a
#
_cell.length_a   1.000
_cell.length_b   1.000
_cell.length_c   1.000
_cell.angle_alpha   90.00
_cell.angle_beta   90.00
_cell.angle_gamma   90.00
#
_symmetry.space_group_name_H-M   'P 1'
#
loop_
_entity.id
_entity.type
_entity.pdbx_description
1 polymer ?
#
loop_
_entity_poly.entity_id
_entity_poly.type
_entity_poly.pdbx_seq_one_letter_code
_entity_poly.pdbx_strand_id
1 'polypeptide(L)'
;MISQPPLLTVADGVHIWSPTPSAGWGLANCGLIVSPDGHAAWIDSPYDRRMAGEFLEHSRALLPDGGRIERVIVTHANGDHLWGAEVVPDAEIVATREALGHIEYEPSPQQLHGLVHGSDPATPLGWYLQRHFGRFDWSATEVVEPTLTFVGELDLRVGQVPVRLFSLESAHTEGDLVAYLPRQKVAFTGDVIFASGPQDPGDHAVHWAGPLDNVIAACERVLGTGAEVIVPGHGPVLDREGVRGHIGYLEHLRDRTRQLHTAGVPALEAARALIAENTYPSLGLPERLVITVGSEYRHLNGAEEAADLVAAMADLAQVAWERREGAQAPSA
;
A
#
# COMPACT_ATOMS: atom_id res chain seq x y z
N MET A 1 -7.46 4.94 -19.53
CA MET A 1 -6.66 6.07 -18.98
C MET A 1 -7.04 6.19 -17.53
N ILE A 2 -6.07 6.28 -16.62
CA ILE A 2 -6.34 6.57 -15.21
C ILE A 2 -6.80 8.03 -15.16
N SER A 3 -8.01 8.28 -14.68
CA SER A 3 -8.46 9.63 -14.40
C SER A 3 -7.77 10.09 -13.12
N GLN A 4 -7.14 11.24 -13.16
CA GLN A 4 -6.53 11.85 -11.99
C GLN A 4 -7.49 12.91 -11.45
N PRO A 5 -8.23 12.58 -10.37
CA PRO A 5 -9.19 13.51 -9.82
C PRO A 5 -8.46 14.65 -9.10
N PRO A 6 -9.11 15.82 -8.96
CA PRO A 6 -8.63 16.83 -8.05
C PRO A 6 -8.57 16.27 -6.62
N LEU A 7 -7.73 16.88 -5.78
CA LEU A 7 -7.61 16.48 -4.37
C LEU A 7 -8.97 16.55 -3.67
N LEU A 8 -9.35 15.47 -3.02
CA LEU A 8 -10.56 15.40 -2.19
C LEU A 8 -10.24 15.94 -0.79
N THR A 9 -10.97 16.95 -0.32
CA THR A 9 -10.86 17.42 1.05
C THR A 9 -11.63 16.49 1.98
N VAL A 10 -10.95 15.92 2.97
CA VAL A 10 -11.53 14.99 3.95
C VAL A 10 -11.67 15.61 5.34
N ALA A 11 -10.91 16.66 5.63
CA ALA A 11 -11.02 17.47 6.83
C ALA A 11 -10.38 18.85 6.59
N ASP A 12 -10.49 19.76 7.55
CA ASP A 12 -9.88 21.10 7.45
C ASP A 12 -8.36 20.99 7.30
N GLY A 13 -7.84 21.52 6.17
CA GLY A 13 -6.43 21.44 5.79
C GLY A 13 -5.91 20.00 5.51
N VAL A 14 -6.80 19.02 5.29
CA VAL A 14 -6.40 17.64 4.96
C VAL A 14 -7.08 17.20 3.67
N HIS A 15 -6.24 16.86 2.70
CA HIS A 15 -6.68 16.48 1.37
C HIS A 15 -6.05 15.15 0.98
N ILE A 16 -6.72 14.40 0.11
CA ILE A 16 -6.21 13.13 -0.43
C ILE A 16 -6.24 13.16 -1.95
N TRP A 17 -5.26 12.52 -2.52
CA TRP A 17 -5.18 12.19 -3.93
C TRP A 17 -5.35 10.68 -4.07
N SER A 18 -6.44 10.28 -4.72
CA SER A 18 -6.77 8.88 -4.95
C SER A 18 -6.89 8.65 -6.46
N PRO A 19 -6.04 7.83 -7.06
CA PRO A 19 -6.17 7.46 -8.46
C PRO A 19 -7.51 6.76 -8.73
N THR A 20 -8.09 6.99 -9.89
CA THR A 20 -9.34 6.32 -10.28
C THR A 20 -9.13 5.54 -11.57
N PRO A 21 -9.40 4.23 -11.61
CA PRO A 21 -9.88 3.41 -10.47
C PRO A 21 -8.82 3.26 -9.37
N SER A 22 -9.25 3.08 -8.13
CA SER A 22 -8.34 2.87 -6.99
C SER A 22 -7.82 1.43 -6.91
N ALA A 23 -8.38 0.53 -7.72
CA ALA A 23 -7.97 -0.87 -7.82
C ALA A 23 -6.74 -1.04 -8.72
N GLY A 24 -5.90 -2.01 -8.38
CA GLY A 24 -4.69 -2.37 -9.11
C GLY A 24 -3.42 -2.11 -8.33
N TRP A 25 -2.30 -2.54 -8.91
CA TRP A 25 -0.98 -2.31 -8.35
C TRP A 25 -0.52 -0.88 -8.59
N GLY A 26 0.20 -0.30 -7.61
CA GLY A 26 0.89 0.96 -7.76
C GLY A 26 0.00 2.21 -7.80
N LEU A 27 -1.25 2.10 -7.33
CA LEU A 27 -2.22 3.20 -7.30
C LEU A 27 -2.58 3.57 -5.85
N ALA A 28 -1.56 3.96 -5.09
CA ALA A 28 -1.70 4.33 -3.69
C ALA A 28 -2.45 5.66 -3.49
N ASN A 29 -3.11 5.78 -2.35
CA ASN A 29 -3.63 7.04 -1.85
C ASN A 29 -2.50 7.88 -1.27
N CYS A 30 -2.43 9.16 -1.65
CA CYS A 30 -1.48 10.09 -1.07
C CYS A 30 -2.21 11.21 -0.34
N GLY A 31 -1.63 11.70 0.76
CA GLY A 31 -2.20 12.76 1.57
C GLY A 31 -1.48 14.10 1.39
N LEU A 32 -2.22 15.20 1.51
CA LEU A 32 -1.67 16.54 1.65
C LEU A 32 -2.23 17.18 2.92
N ILE A 33 -1.34 17.60 3.81
CA ILE A 33 -1.66 18.42 4.97
C ILE A 33 -1.25 19.86 4.66
N VAL A 34 -2.17 20.80 4.82
CA VAL A 34 -1.90 22.24 4.63
C VAL A 34 -2.23 22.98 5.92
N SER A 35 -1.23 23.65 6.49
CA SER A 35 -1.42 24.52 7.64
C SER A 35 -1.74 25.95 7.18
N PRO A 36 -2.59 26.72 7.92
CA PRO A 36 -2.94 28.10 7.55
C PRO A 36 -1.75 29.06 7.44
N ASP A 37 -0.61 28.74 8.02
CA ASP A 37 0.64 29.50 7.96
C ASP A 37 1.53 29.14 6.75
N GLY A 38 1.03 28.32 5.82
CA GLY A 38 1.71 27.98 4.57
C GLY A 38 2.64 26.76 4.62
N HIS A 39 2.84 26.17 5.80
CA HIS A 39 3.56 24.91 5.92
C HIS A 39 2.69 23.75 5.42
N ALA A 40 3.27 22.85 4.65
CA ALA A 40 2.57 21.68 4.16
C ALA A 40 3.45 20.42 4.23
N ALA A 41 2.78 19.26 4.27
CA ALA A 41 3.43 17.97 4.18
C ALA A 41 2.62 17.01 3.30
N TRP A 42 3.32 16.12 2.63
CA TRP A 42 2.73 14.93 2.02
C TRP A 42 2.72 13.76 3.00
N ILE A 43 1.73 12.90 2.85
CA ILE A 43 1.73 11.54 3.38
C ILE A 43 1.77 10.63 2.16
N ASP A 44 2.86 9.89 2.01
CA ASP A 44 3.18 9.11 0.83
C ASP A 44 3.31 9.92 -0.47
N SER A 45 3.76 9.27 -1.51
CA SER A 45 3.96 9.88 -2.82
C SER A 45 3.66 8.88 -3.94
N PRO A 46 3.14 9.34 -5.11
CA PRO A 46 2.78 8.44 -6.20
C PRO A 46 3.96 7.68 -6.79
N TYR A 47 3.68 6.59 -7.50
CA TYR A 47 4.64 5.58 -7.94
C TYR A 47 5.63 6.04 -9.01
N ASP A 48 5.26 6.95 -9.89
CA ASP A 48 6.16 7.46 -10.94
C ASP A 48 6.24 9.00 -10.92
N ARG A 49 7.29 9.52 -11.54
CA ARG A 49 7.57 10.96 -11.60
C ARG A 49 6.43 11.76 -12.24
N ARG A 50 5.74 11.20 -13.23
CA ARG A 50 4.61 11.87 -13.90
C ARG A 50 3.44 12.05 -12.93
N MET A 51 3.02 10.98 -12.26
CA MET A 51 1.93 11.02 -11.28
C MET A 51 2.29 11.92 -10.10
N ALA A 52 3.54 11.85 -9.62
CA ALA A 52 4.03 12.70 -8.55
C ALA A 52 4.04 14.19 -8.95
N GLY A 53 4.41 14.50 -10.20
CA GLY A 53 4.33 15.86 -10.76
C GLY A 53 2.91 16.41 -10.78
N GLU A 54 1.93 15.59 -11.16
CA GLU A 54 0.51 15.96 -11.15
C GLU A 54 0.00 16.15 -9.70
N PHE A 55 0.39 15.30 -8.77
CA PHE A 55 0.06 15.48 -7.35
C PHE A 55 0.69 16.77 -6.80
N LEU A 56 1.92 17.10 -7.20
CA LEU A 56 2.59 18.34 -6.82
C LEU A 56 1.85 19.59 -7.35
N GLU A 57 1.40 19.57 -8.60
CA GLU A 57 0.62 20.66 -9.19
C GLU A 57 -0.69 20.89 -8.43
N HIS A 58 -1.43 19.83 -8.16
CA HIS A 58 -2.66 19.88 -7.37
C HIS A 58 -2.40 20.35 -5.93
N SER A 59 -1.32 19.88 -5.31
CA SER A 59 -0.93 20.32 -3.97
C SER A 59 -0.64 21.82 -3.94
N ARG A 60 0.17 22.32 -4.87
CA ARG A 60 0.52 23.75 -4.96
C ARG A 60 -0.69 24.65 -5.14
N ALA A 61 -1.71 24.19 -5.85
CA ALA A 61 -2.95 24.95 -6.04
C ALA A 61 -3.74 25.19 -4.75
N LEU A 62 -3.49 24.38 -3.71
CA LEU A 62 -4.14 24.51 -2.40
C LEU A 62 -3.28 25.24 -1.36
N LEU A 63 -2.01 25.51 -1.67
CA LEU A 63 -1.14 26.24 -0.75
C LEU A 63 -1.45 27.73 -0.78
N PRO A 64 -1.40 28.43 0.36
CA PRO A 64 -1.42 29.89 0.38
C PRO A 64 -0.14 30.46 -0.27
N ASP A 65 -0.17 31.76 -0.61
CA ASP A 65 0.97 32.45 -1.21
C ASP A 65 2.26 32.25 -0.37
N GLY A 66 3.33 31.77 -1.02
CA GLY A 66 4.59 31.46 -0.37
C GLY A 66 4.61 30.14 0.41
N GLY A 67 3.53 29.39 0.39
CA GLY A 67 3.45 28.06 1.02
C GLY A 67 4.34 27.04 0.32
N ARG A 68 4.80 26.06 1.09
CA ARG A 68 5.70 25.02 0.59
C ARG A 68 5.47 23.67 1.27
N ILE A 69 5.76 22.60 0.52
CA ILE A 69 5.80 21.24 1.04
C ILE A 69 7.18 21.06 1.69
N GLU A 70 7.19 20.90 3.01
CA GLU A 70 8.44 20.82 3.79
C GLU A 70 8.77 19.39 4.18
N ARG A 71 7.81 18.47 4.11
CA ARG A 71 7.97 17.07 4.50
C ARG A 71 7.23 16.14 3.58
N VAL A 72 7.78 14.94 3.44
CA VAL A 72 7.06 13.75 2.99
C VAL A 72 7.15 12.71 4.11
N ILE A 73 6.02 12.32 4.66
CA ILE A 73 5.90 11.26 5.66
C ILE A 73 5.59 9.98 4.89
N VAL A 74 6.49 9.02 4.94
CA VAL A 74 6.40 7.76 4.17
C VAL A 74 5.90 6.68 5.11
N THR A 75 4.75 6.10 4.78
CA THR A 75 4.12 5.06 5.62
C THR A 75 4.91 3.76 5.62
N HIS A 76 5.53 3.41 4.50
CA HIS A 76 6.40 2.24 4.35
C HIS A 76 7.25 2.35 3.06
N ALA A 77 8.18 1.42 2.86
CA ALA A 77 9.23 1.54 1.85
C ALA A 77 8.82 1.20 0.41
N ASN A 78 7.62 0.66 0.16
CA ASN A 78 7.23 0.31 -1.20
C ASN A 78 7.20 1.52 -2.13
N GLY A 79 7.59 1.30 -3.38
CA GLY A 79 7.84 2.38 -4.33
C GLY A 79 6.64 3.29 -4.61
N ASP A 80 5.42 2.77 -4.59
CA ASP A 80 4.20 3.54 -4.80
C ASP A 80 3.76 4.39 -3.60
N HIS A 81 4.57 4.39 -2.54
CA HIS A 81 4.45 5.27 -1.38
C HIS A 81 5.68 6.18 -1.20
N LEU A 82 6.83 5.83 -1.81
CA LEU A 82 8.10 6.52 -1.60
C LEU A 82 8.65 7.22 -2.87
N TRP A 83 8.59 6.57 -4.05
CA TRP A 83 9.43 6.99 -5.18
C TRP A 83 9.08 8.36 -5.75
N GLY A 84 7.83 8.79 -5.65
CA GLY A 84 7.42 10.12 -6.08
C GLY A 84 7.96 11.27 -5.23
N ALA A 85 8.56 10.99 -4.05
CA ALA A 85 9.14 12.03 -3.19
C ALA A 85 10.26 12.83 -3.87
N GLU A 86 10.88 12.29 -4.91
CA GLU A 86 11.94 12.96 -5.68
C GLU A 86 11.51 14.30 -6.30
N VAL A 87 10.21 14.52 -6.52
CA VAL A 87 9.73 15.78 -7.13
C VAL A 87 9.65 16.94 -6.14
N VAL A 88 9.89 16.68 -4.83
CA VAL A 88 9.96 17.68 -3.75
C VAL A 88 11.32 17.60 -3.05
N PRO A 89 12.43 17.87 -3.76
CA PRO A 89 13.80 17.58 -3.30
C PRO A 89 14.22 18.34 -2.05
N ASP A 90 13.54 19.44 -1.72
CA ASP A 90 13.82 20.24 -0.53
C ASP A 90 13.04 19.77 0.72
N ALA A 91 12.17 18.76 0.57
CA ALA A 91 11.38 18.24 1.67
C ALA A 91 12.19 17.28 2.56
N GLU A 92 11.98 17.35 3.86
CA GLU A 92 12.47 16.35 4.82
C GLU A 92 11.66 15.06 4.65
N ILE A 93 12.31 13.94 4.35
CA ILE A 93 11.66 12.64 4.20
C ILE A 93 11.66 11.94 5.56
N VAL A 94 10.47 11.64 6.08
CA VAL A 94 10.27 11.04 7.41
C VAL A 94 9.77 9.61 7.27
N ALA A 95 10.45 8.65 7.87
CA ALA A 95 10.06 7.25 7.90
C ALA A 95 10.47 6.56 9.21
N THR A 96 10.09 5.32 9.41
CA THR A 96 10.67 4.51 10.48
C THR A 96 12.10 4.10 10.13
N ARG A 97 12.89 3.71 11.13
CA ARG A 97 14.25 3.20 10.90
C ARG A 97 14.21 1.86 10.17
N GLU A 98 13.22 1.06 10.48
CA GLU A 98 12.97 -0.24 9.87
C GLU A 98 12.65 -0.09 8.38
N ALA A 99 11.79 0.88 8.00
CA ALA A 99 11.49 1.19 6.60
C ALA A 99 12.75 1.62 5.82
N LEU A 100 13.64 2.44 6.42
CA LEU A 100 14.92 2.79 5.80
C LEU A 100 15.75 1.52 5.51
N GLY A 101 15.83 0.59 6.47
CA GLY A 101 16.52 -0.68 6.27
C GLY A 101 15.87 -1.55 5.17
N HIS A 102 14.56 -1.46 5.03
CA HIS A 102 13.81 -2.25 4.03
C HIS A 102 14.03 -1.76 2.58
N ILE A 103 14.31 -0.47 2.35
CA ILE A 103 14.57 0.08 1.00
C ILE A 103 15.67 -0.70 0.25
N GLU A 104 16.68 -1.19 0.95
CA GLU A 104 17.79 -1.93 0.36
C GLU A 104 17.37 -3.31 -0.20
N TYR A 105 16.26 -3.87 0.27
CA TYR A 105 15.73 -5.16 -0.17
C TYR A 105 14.73 -5.05 -1.33
N GLU A 106 14.19 -3.85 -1.56
CA GLU A 106 13.30 -3.58 -2.69
C GLU A 106 14.10 -3.52 -4.00
N PRO A 107 13.53 -3.97 -5.14
CA PRO A 107 14.15 -3.71 -6.42
C PRO A 107 14.24 -2.21 -6.67
N SER A 108 15.37 -1.73 -7.17
CA SER A 108 15.48 -0.33 -7.56
C SER A 108 14.48 0.01 -8.68
N PRO A 109 14.09 1.30 -8.83
CA PRO A 109 13.21 1.72 -9.94
C PRO A 109 13.67 1.22 -11.30
N GLN A 110 15.00 1.31 -11.60
CA GLN A 110 15.56 0.88 -12.86
C GLN A 110 15.54 -0.64 -13.04
N GLN A 111 15.76 -1.40 -11.95
CA GLN A 111 15.64 -2.87 -11.98
C GLN A 111 14.20 -3.29 -12.26
N LEU A 112 13.22 -2.66 -11.57
CA LEU A 112 11.80 -2.96 -11.81
C LEU A 112 11.38 -2.53 -13.22
N HIS A 113 11.82 -1.35 -13.70
CA HIS A 113 11.57 -0.90 -15.06
C HIS A 113 12.10 -1.91 -16.09
N GLY A 114 13.35 -2.35 -15.91
CA GLY A 114 13.97 -3.36 -16.78
C GLY A 114 13.24 -4.70 -16.76
N LEU A 115 12.80 -5.15 -15.57
CA LEU A 115 12.05 -6.39 -15.42
C LEU A 115 10.68 -6.30 -16.11
N VAL A 116 9.94 -5.22 -15.92
CA VAL A 116 8.60 -5.04 -16.50
C VAL A 116 8.65 -4.94 -18.02
N HIS A 117 9.54 -4.10 -18.55
CA HIS A 117 9.60 -3.82 -19.99
C HIS A 117 10.47 -4.82 -20.76
N GLY A 118 11.37 -5.53 -20.09
CA GLY A 118 12.22 -6.57 -20.69
C GLY A 118 11.65 -8.00 -20.63
N SER A 119 10.61 -8.24 -19.86
CA SER A 119 10.00 -9.57 -19.72
C SER A 119 9.18 -9.96 -20.95
N ASP A 120 9.24 -11.25 -21.35
CA ASP A 120 8.46 -11.79 -22.45
C ASP A 120 6.96 -11.86 -22.09
N PRO A 121 6.07 -11.10 -22.76
CA PRO A 121 4.62 -11.12 -22.48
C PRO A 121 3.95 -12.45 -22.81
N ALA A 122 4.62 -13.38 -23.46
CA ALA A 122 4.13 -14.73 -23.71
C ALA A 122 4.31 -15.66 -22.50
N THR A 123 5.03 -15.22 -21.46
CA THR A 123 5.16 -15.95 -20.19
C THR A 123 4.18 -15.42 -19.14
N PRO A 124 3.76 -16.23 -18.16
CA PRO A 124 2.87 -15.78 -17.07
C PRO A 124 3.38 -14.54 -16.35
N LEU A 125 4.65 -14.55 -15.94
CA LEU A 125 5.27 -13.42 -15.22
C LEU A 125 5.35 -12.17 -16.10
N GLY A 126 5.85 -12.28 -17.33
CA GLY A 126 5.98 -11.13 -18.23
C GLY A 126 4.62 -10.53 -18.60
N TRP A 127 3.61 -11.36 -18.85
CA TRP A 127 2.25 -10.91 -19.08
C TRP A 127 1.70 -10.16 -17.86
N TYR A 128 1.88 -10.70 -16.65
CA TYR A 128 1.38 -10.11 -15.41
C TYR A 128 2.04 -8.75 -15.14
N LEU A 129 3.36 -8.70 -15.24
CA LEU A 129 4.14 -7.49 -15.04
C LEU A 129 3.74 -6.38 -16.02
N GLN A 130 3.67 -6.69 -17.31
CA GLN A 130 3.29 -5.69 -18.31
C GLN A 130 1.84 -5.23 -18.17
N ARG A 131 0.92 -6.14 -17.81
CA ARG A 131 -0.49 -5.81 -17.59
C ARG A 131 -0.69 -4.83 -16.43
N HIS A 132 -0.01 -5.05 -15.33
CA HIS A 132 -0.24 -4.32 -14.08
C HIS A 132 0.70 -3.15 -13.87
N PHE A 133 1.93 -3.26 -14.36
CA PHE A 133 2.99 -2.27 -14.13
C PHE A 133 3.47 -1.57 -15.39
N GLY A 134 3.17 -2.07 -16.59
CA GLY A 134 3.65 -1.51 -17.87
C GLY A 134 3.18 -0.07 -18.17
N ARG A 135 2.25 0.46 -17.37
CA ARG A 135 1.78 1.86 -17.44
C ARG A 135 2.68 2.87 -16.74
N PHE A 136 3.59 2.39 -15.88
CA PHE A 136 4.51 3.25 -15.11
C PHE A 136 5.86 3.37 -15.82
N ASP A 137 6.49 4.51 -15.66
CA ASP A 137 7.86 4.76 -16.16
C ASP A 137 8.77 5.17 -15.00
N TRP A 138 9.64 4.24 -14.62
CA TRP A 138 10.63 4.45 -13.57
C TRP A 138 12.05 4.58 -14.09
N SER A 139 12.24 4.70 -15.43
CA SER A 139 13.56 4.72 -16.05
C SER A 139 14.46 5.85 -15.55
N ALA A 140 13.86 6.97 -15.13
CA ALA A 140 14.57 8.15 -14.62
C ALA A 140 14.23 8.46 -13.14
N THR A 141 13.57 7.56 -12.42
CA THR A 141 13.21 7.74 -11.01
C THR A 141 14.41 7.53 -10.12
N GLU A 142 14.64 8.45 -9.19
CA GLU A 142 15.69 8.36 -8.17
C GLU A 142 15.05 8.17 -6.80
N VAL A 143 15.47 7.15 -6.05
CA VAL A 143 14.99 6.93 -4.69
C VAL A 143 15.62 7.97 -3.77
N VAL A 144 14.77 8.74 -3.08
CA VAL A 144 15.21 9.67 -2.04
C VAL A 144 15.12 8.96 -0.70
N GLU A 145 16.27 8.80 -0.04
CA GLU A 145 16.32 8.16 1.27
C GLU A 145 15.70 9.05 2.37
N PRO A 146 15.06 8.44 3.38
CA PRO A 146 14.59 9.16 4.56
C PRO A 146 15.72 9.93 5.25
N THR A 147 15.48 11.21 5.50
CA THR A 147 16.43 12.11 6.16
C THR A 147 16.17 12.24 7.67
N LEU A 148 14.95 11.92 8.09
CA LEU A 148 14.55 11.82 9.50
C LEU A 148 13.95 10.45 9.76
N THR A 149 14.60 9.63 10.59
CA THR A 149 14.08 8.31 10.98
C THR A 149 13.80 8.24 12.47
N PHE A 150 12.80 7.43 12.85
CA PHE A 150 12.43 7.22 14.25
C PHE A 150 12.09 5.76 14.53
N VAL A 151 11.96 5.42 15.80
CA VAL A 151 11.49 4.12 16.31
C VAL A 151 10.37 4.38 17.31
N GLY A 152 9.31 3.60 17.27
CA GLY A 152 8.18 3.74 18.17
C GLY A 152 7.25 4.88 17.79
N GLU A 153 7.26 6.00 18.49
CA GLU A 153 6.36 7.13 18.27
C GLU A 153 7.15 8.43 18.03
N LEU A 154 6.61 9.28 17.15
CA LEU A 154 7.14 10.62 16.89
C LEU A 154 5.99 11.61 16.79
N ASP A 155 5.94 12.59 17.70
CA ASP A 155 5.04 13.73 17.56
C ASP A 155 5.75 14.84 16.78
N LEU A 156 5.14 15.29 15.69
CA LEU A 156 5.63 16.40 14.87
C LEU A 156 4.53 17.39 14.56
N ARG A 157 4.90 18.48 13.91
CA ARG A 157 3.95 19.50 13.47
C ARG A 157 4.21 19.87 12.02
N VAL A 158 3.12 20.05 11.28
CA VAL A 158 3.11 20.71 9.97
C VAL A 158 2.55 22.13 10.22
N GLY A 159 3.42 23.10 10.39
CA GLY A 159 3.02 24.42 10.89
C GLY A 159 2.25 24.30 12.23
N GLN A 160 0.96 24.65 12.21
CA GLN A 160 0.09 24.59 13.40
C GLN A 160 -0.62 23.22 13.55
N VAL A 161 -0.54 22.34 12.55
CA VAL A 161 -1.23 21.04 12.56
C VAL A 161 -0.37 19.99 13.29
N PRO A 162 -0.85 19.45 14.43
CA PRO A 162 -0.15 18.36 15.11
C PRO A 162 -0.36 17.04 14.34
N VAL A 163 0.72 16.28 14.18
CA VAL A 163 0.71 14.94 13.57
C VAL A 163 1.44 13.99 14.51
N ARG A 164 0.80 12.88 14.82
CA ARG A 164 1.40 11.79 15.59
C ARG A 164 1.70 10.64 14.65
N LEU A 165 2.95 10.25 14.59
CA LEU A 165 3.41 9.06 13.88
C LEU A 165 3.64 7.95 14.89
N PHE A 166 3.28 6.73 14.54
CA PHE A 166 3.65 5.56 15.32
C PHE A 166 3.96 4.36 14.42
N SER A 167 5.09 3.71 14.71
CA SER A 167 5.48 2.49 14.02
C SER A 167 4.60 1.33 14.44
N LEU A 168 4.51 0.34 13.57
CA LEU A 168 3.78 -0.90 13.79
C LEU A 168 4.78 -2.06 13.89
N GLU A 169 4.35 -3.16 14.51
CA GLU A 169 5.01 -4.44 14.29
C GLU A 169 4.91 -4.81 12.82
N SER A 170 5.88 -5.60 12.30
CA SER A 170 5.88 -6.03 10.90
C SER A 170 4.49 -6.52 10.48
N ALA A 171 3.88 -5.86 9.51
CA ALA A 171 2.52 -6.12 9.05
C ALA A 171 2.49 -6.23 7.52
N HIS A 172 2.27 -5.12 6.79
CA HIS A 172 2.39 -5.13 5.34
C HIS A 172 3.85 -5.29 4.91
N THR A 173 4.72 -4.43 5.44
CA THR A 173 6.18 -4.51 5.32
C THR A 173 6.86 -4.46 6.69
N GLU A 174 8.18 -4.48 6.71
CA GLU A 174 8.94 -4.09 7.89
C GLU A 174 9.01 -2.56 7.95
N GLY A 175 8.56 -2.00 9.07
CA GLY A 175 8.64 -0.57 9.30
C GLY A 175 7.42 0.25 8.90
N ASP A 176 6.26 -0.39 8.77
CA ASP A 176 4.99 0.32 8.57
C ASP A 176 4.74 1.36 9.68
N LEU A 177 4.18 2.50 9.30
CA LEU A 177 3.72 3.51 10.24
C LEU A 177 2.32 4.00 9.92
N VAL A 178 1.67 4.55 10.94
CA VAL A 178 0.43 5.31 10.81
C VAL A 178 0.69 6.77 11.11
N ALA A 179 0.17 7.67 10.27
CA ALA A 179 0.16 9.10 10.53
C ALA A 179 -1.24 9.54 10.97
N TYR A 180 -1.36 9.93 12.24
CA TYR A 180 -2.61 10.36 12.86
C TYR A 180 -2.65 11.86 13.12
N LEU A 181 -3.71 12.51 12.66
CA LEU A 181 -3.98 13.94 12.87
C LEU A 181 -5.07 14.08 13.96
N PRO A 182 -4.72 14.30 15.22
CA PRO A 182 -5.66 14.19 16.33
C PRO A 182 -6.75 15.28 16.33
N ARG A 183 -6.47 16.47 15.81
CA ARG A 183 -7.46 17.55 15.71
C ARG A 183 -8.49 17.30 14.62
N GLN A 184 -8.04 16.77 13.49
CA GLN A 184 -8.86 16.46 12.33
C GLN A 184 -9.53 15.08 12.43
N LYS A 185 -9.06 14.24 13.36
CA LYS A 185 -9.46 12.82 13.52
C LYS A 185 -9.29 12.01 12.24
N VAL A 186 -8.22 12.26 11.50
CA VAL A 186 -7.84 11.57 10.27
C VAL A 186 -6.62 10.70 10.55
N ALA A 187 -6.64 9.46 10.07
CA ALA A 187 -5.50 8.55 10.09
C ALA A 187 -5.16 8.08 8.68
N PHE A 188 -3.88 8.18 8.30
CA PHE A 188 -3.33 7.56 7.10
C PHE A 188 -2.60 6.28 7.53
N THR A 189 -2.95 5.16 6.93
CA THR A 189 -2.53 3.84 7.43
C THR A 189 -1.52 3.13 6.54
N GLY A 190 -1.23 3.69 5.35
CA GLY A 190 -0.51 2.92 4.35
C GLY A 190 -1.21 1.58 4.08
N ASP A 191 -0.47 0.60 3.65
CA ASP A 191 -0.93 -0.70 3.17
C ASP A 191 -1.26 -1.71 4.28
N VAL A 192 -1.32 -1.26 5.52
CA VAL A 192 -1.94 -2.05 6.60
C VAL A 192 -3.43 -2.25 6.34
N ILE A 193 -4.06 -1.30 5.63
CA ILE A 193 -5.45 -1.37 5.23
C ILE A 193 -5.58 -1.23 3.71
N PHE A 194 -6.18 -2.25 3.08
CA PHE A 194 -6.69 -2.23 1.72
C PHE A 194 -8.22 -2.13 1.80
N ALA A 195 -8.74 -1.00 1.32
CA ALA A 195 -10.16 -0.74 1.50
C ALA A 195 -11.02 -1.27 0.37
N SER A 196 -12.25 -1.57 0.69
CA SER A 196 -13.32 -1.88 -0.25
C SER A 196 -14.59 -1.13 0.11
N GLY A 197 -15.37 -0.79 -0.88
CA GLY A 197 -16.65 -0.11 -0.70
C GLY A 197 -17.65 -0.49 -1.79
N PRO A 198 -18.93 -0.11 -1.63
CA PRO A 198 -19.99 -0.51 -2.57
C PRO A 198 -19.81 -0.01 -4.01
N GLN A 199 -19.15 1.15 -4.19
CA GLN A 199 -18.92 1.77 -5.49
C GLN A 199 -17.49 1.55 -6.01
N ASP A 200 -16.58 1.18 -5.11
CA ASP A 200 -15.19 0.87 -5.38
C ASP A 200 -14.82 -0.37 -4.57
N PRO A 201 -15.02 -1.56 -5.12
CA PRO A 201 -14.84 -2.81 -4.37
C PRO A 201 -13.38 -3.08 -3.96
N GLY A 202 -12.41 -2.40 -4.57
CA GLY A 202 -10.99 -2.61 -4.25
C GLY A 202 -10.48 -3.99 -4.64
N ASP A 203 -9.35 -4.35 -4.09
CA ASP A 203 -8.66 -5.63 -4.34
C ASP A 203 -8.41 -6.39 -3.04
N HIS A 204 -8.08 -7.68 -3.17
CA HIS A 204 -7.56 -8.45 -2.04
C HIS A 204 -6.30 -7.78 -1.48
N ALA A 205 -6.21 -7.72 -0.15
CA ALA A 205 -5.05 -7.19 0.55
C ALA A 205 -3.81 -8.04 0.27
N VAL A 206 -2.64 -7.38 0.24
CA VAL A 206 -1.35 -8.04 0.14
C VAL A 206 -0.51 -7.69 1.35
N HIS A 207 0.08 -8.69 2.02
CA HIS A 207 0.95 -8.50 3.18
C HIS A 207 2.20 -9.37 3.03
N TRP A 208 3.36 -8.74 3.01
CA TRP A 208 4.64 -9.38 2.69
C TRP A 208 5.39 -9.87 3.93
N ALA A 209 5.35 -9.09 5.01
CA ALA A 209 6.27 -9.24 6.13
C ALA A 209 5.65 -9.90 7.35
N GLY A 210 4.56 -9.38 7.87
CA GLY A 210 4.01 -9.80 9.14
C GLY A 210 3.04 -10.97 9.08
N PRO A 211 2.82 -11.66 10.21
CA PRO A 211 1.67 -12.54 10.34
C PRO A 211 0.37 -11.73 10.35
N LEU A 212 -0.71 -12.35 9.94
CA LEU A 212 -2.03 -11.68 9.91
C LEU A 212 -2.48 -11.18 11.29
N ASP A 213 -2.01 -11.78 12.40
CA ASP A 213 -2.26 -11.25 13.74
C ASP A 213 -1.69 -9.84 13.94
N ASN A 214 -0.49 -9.55 13.40
CA ASN A 214 0.11 -8.21 13.48
C ASN A 214 -0.70 -7.20 12.65
N VAL A 215 -1.16 -7.58 11.45
CA VAL A 215 -2.00 -6.73 10.60
C VAL A 215 -3.32 -6.40 11.30
N ILE A 216 -3.97 -7.39 11.92
CA ILE A 216 -5.20 -7.20 12.70
C ILE A 216 -4.94 -6.26 13.88
N ALA A 217 -3.88 -6.51 14.66
CA ALA A 217 -3.51 -5.66 15.79
C ALA A 217 -3.21 -4.21 15.35
N ALA A 218 -2.59 -4.02 14.19
CA ALA A 218 -2.37 -2.70 13.60
C ALA A 218 -3.69 -1.99 13.27
N CYS A 219 -4.65 -2.68 12.66
CA CYS A 219 -6.00 -2.13 12.41
C CYS A 219 -6.72 -1.76 13.73
N GLU A 220 -6.61 -2.60 14.77
CA GLU A 220 -7.16 -2.30 16.09
C GLU A 220 -6.50 -1.06 16.72
N ARG A 221 -5.17 -0.91 16.55
CA ARG A 221 -4.46 0.27 17.01
C ARG A 221 -4.93 1.54 16.28
N VAL A 222 -5.19 1.48 14.98
CA VAL A 222 -5.83 2.57 14.22
C VAL A 222 -7.18 2.94 14.82
N LEU A 223 -8.05 1.96 15.11
CA LEU A 223 -9.33 2.20 15.79
C LEU A 223 -9.14 2.82 17.18
N GLY A 224 -8.07 2.44 17.90
CA GLY A 224 -7.71 2.97 19.22
C GLY A 224 -7.34 4.45 19.22
N THR A 225 -6.91 5.03 18.09
CA THR A 225 -6.57 6.47 17.96
C THR A 225 -7.78 7.39 18.12
N GLY A 226 -8.98 6.91 17.83
CA GLY A 226 -10.19 7.72 17.76
C GLY A 226 -10.38 8.42 16.42
N ALA A 227 -9.61 8.04 15.37
CA ALA A 227 -9.86 8.53 14.02
C ALA A 227 -11.28 8.23 13.55
N GLU A 228 -11.89 9.19 12.86
CA GLU A 228 -13.23 9.09 12.28
C GLU A 228 -13.14 8.90 10.76
N VAL A 229 -12.07 9.43 10.15
CA VAL A 229 -11.71 9.27 8.73
C VAL A 229 -10.43 8.47 8.65
N ILE A 230 -10.46 7.35 7.96
CA ILE A 230 -9.31 6.46 7.77
C ILE A 230 -8.97 6.39 6.28
N VAL A 231 -7.78 6.87 5.93
CA VAL A 231 -7.24 6.84 4.57
C VAL A 231 -6.34 5.61 4.46
N PRO A 232 -6.78 4.57 3.74
CA PRO A 232 -5.99 3.36 3.52
C PRO A 232 -4.88 3.63 2.51
N GLY A 233 -3.92 2.72 2.39
CA GLY A 233 -2.94 2.78 1.30
C GLY A 233 -3.59 2.66 -0.07
N HIS A 234 -4.57 1.76 -0.20
CA HIS A 234 -5.33 1.56 -1.44
C HIS A 234 -6.83 1.45 -1.17
N GLY A 235 -7.62 1.87 -2.17
CA GLY A 235 -9.07 1.80 -2.12
C GLY A 235 -9.73 3.05 -1.52
N PRO A 236 -11.05 3.01 -1.28
CA PRO A 236 -11.80 4.17 -0.81
C PRO A 236 -11.49 4.52 0.64
N VAL A 237 -11.71 5.79 0.99
CA VAL A 237 -11.66 6.25 2.40
C VAL A 237 -12.70 5.49 3.23
N LEU A 238 -12.29 5.09 4.42
CA LEU A 238 -13.11 4.34 5.36
C LEU A 238 -13.49 5.19 6.57
N ASP A 239 -14.56 4.77 7.21
CA ASP A 239 -14.86 5.07 8.59
C ASP A 239 -14.44 3.90 9.51
N ARG A 240 -14.77 4.01 10.79
CA ARG A 240 -14.46 2.98 11.79
C ARG A 240 -15.18 1.64 11.54
N GLU A 241 -16.34 1.65 10.90
CA GLU A 241 -17.08 0.44 10.53
C GLU A 241 -16.40 -0.27 9.36
N GLY A 242 -15.95 0.48 8.36
CA GLY A 242 -15.16 -0.06 7.26
C GLY A 242 -13.87 -0.75 7.74
N VAL A 243 -13.17 -0.16 8.73
CA VAL A 243 -11.99 -0.82 9.33
C VAL A 243 -12.36 -2.12 10.04
N ARG A 244 -13.49 -2.16 10.78
CA ARG A 244 -13.97 -3.42 11.39
C ARG A 244 -14.31 -4.47 10.34
N GLY A 245 -14.91 -4.06 9.22
CA GLY A 245 -15.15 -4.94 8.09
C GLY A 245 -13.85 -5.54 7.52
N HIS A 246 -12.79 -4.71 7.40
CA HIS A 246 -11.48 -5.16 6.98
C HIS A 246 -10.83 -6.13 8.00
N ILE A 247 -10.96 -5.86 9.31
CA ILE A 247 -10.53 -6.81 10.36
C ILE A 247 -11.23 -8.16 10.18
N GLY A 248 -12.56 -8.18 10.00
CA GLY A 248 -13.29 -9.44 9.76
C GLY A 248 -12.81 -10.21 8.51
N TYR A 249 -12.43 -9.50 7.45
CA TYR A 249 -11.78 -10.10 6.28
C TYR A 249 -10.43 -10.74 6.64
N LEU A 250 -9.57 -10.03 7.36
CA LEU A 250 -8.25 -10.53 7.78
C LEU A 250 -8.37 -11.73 8.72
N GLU A 251 -9.31 -11.70 9.66
CA GLU A 251 -9.60 -12.81 10.58
C GLU A 251 -10.04 -14.06 9.81
N HIS A 252 -10.92 -13.90 8.82
CA HIS A 252 -11.32 -15.01 7.97
C HIS A 252 -10.11 -15.60 7.21
N LEU A 253 -9.28 -14.76 6.58
CA LEU A 253 -8.08 -15.22 5.88
C LEU A 253 -7.13 -15.94 6.83
N ARG A 254 -6.86 -15.38 8.00
CA ARG A 254 -6.00 -15.98 9.03
C ARG A 254 -6.51 -17.36 9.43
N ASP A 255 -7.75 -17.44 9.85
CA ASP A 255 -8.31 -18.67 10.40
C ASP A 255 -8.37 -19.77 9.34
N ARG A 256 -8.75 -19.41 8.10
CA ARG A 256 -8.81 -20.37 7.01
C ARG A 256 -7.41 -20.84 6.57
N THR A 257 -6.45 -19.92 6.50
CA THR A 257 -5.04 -20.24 6.20
C THR A 257 -4.47 -21.22 7.23
N ARG A 258 -4.70 -20.98 8.54
CA ARG A 258 -4.24 -21.85 9.63
C ARG A 258 -4.89 -23.23 9.61
N GLN A 259 -6.16 -23.33 9.23
CA GLN A 259 -6.83 -24.63 9.04
C GLN A 259 -6.16 -25.42 7.93
N LEU A 260 -5.86 -24.80 6.78
CA LEU A 260 -5.20 -25.46 5.65
C LEU A 260 -3.77 -25.86 6.00
N HIS A 261 -3.02 -25.00 6.69
CA HIS A 261 -1.68 -25.33 7.20
C HIS A 261 -1.71 -26.55 8.13
N THR A 262 -2.62 -26.57 9.11
CA THR A 262 -2.78 -27.68 10.05
C THR A 262 -3.15 -28.99 9.34
N ALA A 263 -3.89 -28.91 8.23
CA ALA A 263 -4.21 -30.05 7.38
C ALA A 263 -3.04 -30.49 6.48
N GLY A 264 -1.89 -29.83 6.54
CA GLY A 264 -0.71 -30.16 5.75
C GLY A 264 -0.79 -29.76 4.28
N VAL A 265 -1.70 -28.84 3.91
CA VAL A 265 -1.81 -28.33 2.55
C VAL A 265 -0.62 -27.41 2.28
N PRO A 266 0.10 -27.50 1.15
CA PRO A 266 1.17 -26.57 0.79
C PRO A 266 0.65 -25.14 0.60
N ALA A 267 1.48 -24.12 0.87
CA ALA A 267 1.08 -22.70 0.85
C ALA A 267 0.41 -22.26 -0.46
N LEU A 268 0.99 -22.58 -1.62
CA LEU A 268 0.43 -22.23 -2.92
C LEU A 268 -0.93 -22.90 -3.15
N GLU A 269 -1.08 -24.15 -2.77
CA GLU A 269 -2.36 -24.89 -2.88
C GLU A 269 -3.40 -24.34 -1.89
N ALA A 270 -2.98 -23.87 -0.72
CA ALA A 270 -3.85 -23.20 0.23
C ALA A 270 -4.36 -21.85 -0.34
N ALA A 271 -3.50 -21.07 -0.98
CA ALA A 271 -3.91 -19.86 -1.69
C ALA A 271 -4.91 -20.17 -2.81
N ARG A 272 -4.65 -21.20 -3.62
CA ARG A 272 -5.58 -21.68 -4.67
C ARG A 272 -6.94 -22.08 -4.10
N ALA A 273 -6.95 -22.76 -2.95
CA ALA A 273 -8.18 -23.15 -2.27
C ALA A 273 -9.00 -21.94 -1.82
N LEU A 274 -8.37 -20.95 -1.18
CA LEU A 274 -9.02 -19.70 -0.78
C LEU A 274 -9.57 -18.92 -1.97
N ILE A 275 -8.82 -18.85 -3.07
CA ILE A 275 -9.28 -18.23 -4.34
C ILE A 275 -10.50 -18.97 -4.89
N ALA A 276 -10.52 -20.29 -4.84
CA ALA A 276 -11.64 -21.11 -5.31
C ALA A 276 -12.88 -21.00 -4.41
N GLU A 277 -12.70 -20.85 -3.10
CA GLU A 277 -13.78 -20.59 -2.13
C GLU A 277 -14.50 -19.28 -2.43
N ASN A 278 -13.77 -18.27 -2.95
CA ASN A 278 -14.31 -17.00 -3.42
C ASN A 278 -15.26 -16.33 -2.41
N THR A 279 -14.88 -16.32 -1.13
CA THR A 279 -15.71 -15.79 -0.03
C THR A 279 -15.97 -14.29 -0.19
N TYR A 280 -15.07 -13.57 -0.85
CA TYR A 280 -15.17 -12.12 -1.10
C TYR A 280 -15.21 -11.85 -2.61
N PRO A 281 -16.31 -12.18 -3.31
CA PRO A 281 -16.36 -12.16 -4.77
C PRO A 281 -16.33 -10.76 -5.40
N SER A 282 -16.51 -9.73 -4.60
CA SER A 282 -16.40 -8.33 -5.04
C SER A 282 -14.96 -7.83 -5.11
N LEU A 283 -14.01 -8.46 -4.40
CA LEU A 283 -12.62 -8.04 -4.40
C LEU A 283 -11.91 -8.49 -5.67
N GLY A 284 -11.17 -7.56 -6.28
CA GLY A 284 -10.29 -7.83 -7.42
C GLY A 284 -8.99 -8.54 -7.01
N LEU A 285 -8.19 -8.91 -8.01
CA LEU A 285 -6.84 -9.49 -7.88
C LEU A 285 -6.74 -10.60 -6.81
N PRO A 286 -7.57 -11.65 -6.86
CA PRO A 286 -7.54 -12.73 -5.86
C PRO A 286 -6.21 -13.47 -5.83
N GLU A 287 -5.40 -13.42 -6.88
CA GLU A 287 -4.04 -13.97 -6.90
C GLU A 287 -3.11 -13.34 -5.87
N ARG A 288 -3.41 -12.12 -5.35
CA ARG A 288 -2.67 -11.50 -4.23
C ARG A 288 -2.65 -12.36 -2.98
N LEU A 289 -3.63 -13.25 -2.82
CA LEU A 289 -3.66 -14.22 -1.71
C LEU A 289 -2.47 -15.17 -1.70
N VAL A 290 -1.80 -15.39 -2.85
CA VAL A 290 -0.54 -16.18 -2.91
C VAL A 290 0.52 -15.58 -1.99
N ILE A 291 0.65 -14.25 -1.99
CA ILE A 291 1.63 -13.53 -1.15
C ILE A 291 1.20 -13.58 0.32
N THR A 292 -0.03 -13.16 0.63
CA THR A 292 -0.53 -13.08 2.00
C THR A 292 -0.54 -14.44 2.71
N VAL A 293 -1.00 -15.50 2.01
CA VAL A 293 -0.96 -16.88 2.53
C VAL A 293 0.48 -17.36 2.68
N GLY A 294 1.34 -17.08 1.70
CA GLY A 294 2.77 -17.41 1.77
C GLY A 294 3.46 -16.79 2.99
N SER A 295 3.14 -15.51 3.28
CA SER A 295 3.64 -14.82 4.47
C SER A 295 3.18 -15.49 5.76
N GLU A 296 1.87 -15.74 5.91
CA GLU A 296 1.34 -16.44 7.09
C GLU A 296 1.97 -17.84 7.28
N TYR A 297 2.17 -18.60 6.20
CA TYR A 297 2.84 -19.90 6.25
C TYR A 297 4.28 -19.83 6.72
N ARG A 298 5.05 -18.81 6.29
CA ARG A 298 6.42 -18.62 6.80
C ARG A 298 6.42 -18.46 8.31
N HIS A 299 5.53 -17.61 8.85
CA HIS A 299 5.41 -17.41 10.30
C HIS A 299 4.96 -18.69 11.03
N LEU A 300 3.98 -19.42 10.51
CA LEU A 300 3.53 -20.69 11.08
C LEU A 300 4.62 -21.76 11.11
N ASN A 301 5.54 -21.72 10.14
CA ASN A 301 6.69 -22.62 10.06
C ASN A 301 7.91 -22.13 10.85
N GLY A 302 7.85 -20.94 11.47
CA GLY A 302 8.98 -20.35 12.20
C GLY A 302 10.15 -19.97 11.30
N ALA A 303 9.91 -19.63 10.04
CA ALA A 303 10.94 -19.17 9.11
C ALA A 303 11.39 -17.76 9.46
N GLU A 304 12.71 -17.57 9.63
CA GLU A 304 13.33 -16.27 9.91
C GLU A 304 13.72 -15.51 8.63
N GLU A 305 13.79 -16.22 7.49
CA GLU A 305 14.18 -15.63 6.21
C GLU A 305 13.06 -14.79 5.60
N ALA A 306 13.43 -13.65 4.98
CA ALA A 306 12.53 -12.82 4.21
C ALA A 306 11.93 -13.60 3.01
N ALA A 307 10.82 -13.12 2.47
CA ALA A 307 10.21 -13.69 1.28
C ALA A 307 11.13 -13.54 0.07
N ASP A 308 11.23 -14.58 -0.76
CA ASP A 308 11.72 -14.41 -2.13
C ASP A 308 10.63 -13.72 -2.97
N LEU A 309 10.77 -12.39 -3.14
CA LEU A 309 9.79 -11.58 -3.85
C LEU A 309 9.61 -12.02 -5.30
N VAL A 310 10.69 -12.44 -5.97
CA VAL A 310 10.65 -12.87 -7.37
C VAL A 310 9.88 -14.17 -7.50
N ALA A 311 10.16 -15.15 -6.63
CA ALA A 311 9.44 -16.41 -6.61
C ALA A 311 7.95 -16.21 -6.27
N ALA A 312 7.63 -15.38 -5.27
CA ALA A 312 6.25 -15.08 -4.90
C ALA A 312 5.48 -14.41 -6.05
N MET A 313 6.10 -13.46 -6.76
CA MET A 313 5.50 -12.82 -7.93
C MET A 313 5.34 -13.79 -9.11
N ALA A 314 6.26 -14.74 -9.30
CA ALA A 314 6.14 -15.77 -10.33
C ALA A 314 4.95 -16.72 -10.05
N ASP A 315 4.79 -17.19 -8.82
CA ASP A 315 3.68 -18.04 -8.39
C ASP A 315 2.33 -17.31 -8.53
N LEU A 316 2.26 -16.04 -8.08
CA LEU A 316 1.10 -15.18 -8.21
C LEU A 316 0.72 -15.00 -9.70
N ALA A 317 1.69 -14.68 -10.55
CA ALA A 317 1.47 -14.49 -11.98
C ALA A 317 1.01 -15.78 -12.67
N GLN A 318 1.53 -16.94 -12.25
CA GLN A 318 1.10 -18.26 -12.74
C GLN A 318 -0.38 -18.50 -12.39
N VAL A 319 -0.79 -18.23 -11.14
CA VAL A 319 -2.20 -18.36 -10.71
C VAL A 319 -3.11 -17.45 -11.51
N ALA A 320 -2.71 -16.18 -11.72
CA ALA A 320 -3.47 -15.22 -12.52
C ALA A 320 -3.61 -15.67 -13.99
N TRP A 321 -2.54 -16.21 -14.56
CA TRP A 321 -2.51 -16.72 -15.93
C TRP A 321 -3.49 -17.88 -16.14
N GLU A 322 -3.45 -18.89 -15.26
CA GLU A 322 -4.34 -20.06 -15.31
C GLU A 322 -5.81 -19.65 -15.20
N ARG A 323 -6.12 -18.70 -14.33
CA ARG A 323 -7.47 -18.15 -14.20
C ARG A 323 -7.96 -17.45 -15.47
N ARG A 324 -7.07 -16.72 -16.16
CA ARG A 324 -7.37 -16.08 -17.47
C ARG A 324 -7.71 -17.13 -18.52
N GLU A 325 -6.93 -18.20 -18.61
CA GLU A 325 -7.13 -19.27 -19.59
C GLU A 325 -8.44 -20.04 -19.31
N GLY A 326 -8.72 -20.31 -18.02
CA GLY A 326 -9.97 -20.94 -17.62
C GLY A 326 -11.22 -20.11 -17.97
N ALA A 327 -11.13 -18.77 -17.89
CA ALA A 327 -12.22 -17.86 -18.27
C ALA A 327 -12.42 -17.75 -19.80
N GLN A 328 -11.41 -18.11 -20.61
CA GLN A 328 -11.47 -18.07 -22.08
C GLN A 328 -11.88 -19.44 -22.69
N ALA A 329 -11.88 -20.52 -21.90
CA ALA A 329 -12.34 -21.81 -22.36
C ALA A 329 -13.85 -21.74 -22.68
N PRO A 330 -14.31 -22.18 -23.86
CA PRO A 330 -15.72 -22.23 -24.15
C PRO A 330 -16.41 -23.15 -23.15
N SER A 331 -17.51 -22.69 -22.57
CA SER A 331 -18.40 -23.53 -21.76
C SER A 331 -18.87 -24.71 -22.60
N ALA A 332 -18.43 -25.91 -22.17
CA ALA A 332 -18.79 -27.18 -22.84
C ALA A 332 -20.27 -27.51 -22.74
#